data_2302d87fc8eb55ebc50f55c25cba81ca
#
_entry.id   2302d87fc8eb55ebc50f55c25cba81ca
#
_cell.length_a   1.000
_cell.length_b   1.000
_cell.length_c   1.000
_cell.angle_alpha   90.00
_cell.angle_beta   90.00
_cell.angle_gamma   90.00
#
_symmetry.space_group_name_H-M   'P 1'
#
loop_
_entity.id
_entity.type
_entity.pdbx_description
1 polymer ?
#
loop_
_entity_poly.entity_id
_entity_poly.type
_entity_poly.pdbx_seq_one_letter_code
_entity_poly.pdbx_strand_id
1 'polypeptide(L)'
;MCGLTGIIGFEDINIFKRLHLESENRGYDSSGIVIIKENSLFHIKDSLKTSELWNSKKLKDFLKLINKDHVKFDKKTFFLGHSRMETNGFSIFQQNNQPIIENNTMVMHNGILTDNPEHTDYTLSDTRLICKQISSYFNKKFFDFKNFNNYFKSLKGYHSLIFTNTLSSELYLISNNKNIWYYHNDE
;
A
#
# COMPACT_ATOMS: atom_id res chain seq x y z
N MET A 1 1.64 3.69 14.66
CA MET A 1 0.82 4.02 13.45
C MET A 1 1.71 3.98 12.23
N CYS A 2 1.24 3.38 11.15
CA CYS A 2 2.03 3.24 9.92
C CYS A 2 2.15 4.55 9.13
N GLY A 3 3.16 4.63 8.26
CA GLY A 3 3.32 5.67 7.26
C GLY A 3 2.81 5.18 5.90
N LEU A 4 1.96 5.98 5.26
CA LEU A 4 1.55 5.81 3.87
C LEU A 4 2.07 6.99 3.06
N THR A 5 2.68 6.71 1.92
CA THR A 5 3.17 7.75 1.00
C THR A 5 2.81 7.36 -0.42
N GLY A 6 2.64 8.36 -1.26
CA GLY A 6 2.42 8.14 -2.68
C GLY A 6 2.76 9.36 -3.50
N ILE A 7 3.18 9.14 -4.73
CA ILE A 7 3.43 10.17 -5.72
C ILE A 7 2.97 9.69 -7.09
N ILE A 8 2.34 10.57 -7.83
CA ILE A 8 1.83 10.31 -9.18
C ILE A 8 2.30 11.45 -10.07
N GLY A 9 2.66 11.13 -11.29
CA GLY A 9 3.01 12.17 -12.28
C GLY A 9 4.48 12.56 -12.29
N PHE A 10 5.34 11.83 -11.62
CA PHE A 10 6.77 12.11 -11.57
C PHE A 10 7.60 10.98 -12.18
N GLU A 11 8.65 11.35 -12.90
CA GLU A 11 9.59 10.42 -13.51
C GLU A 11 10.78 10.10 -12.59
N ASP A 12 11.04 10.97 -11.60
CA ASP A 12 12.17 10.82 -10.68
C ASP A 12 11.77 10.09 -9.40
N ILE A 13 12.18 8.83 -9.30
CA ILE A 13 12.00 8.00 -8.12
C ILE A 13 12.67 8.59 -6.86
N ASN A 14 13.64 9.50 -6.97
CA ASN A 14 14.30 10.09 -5.81
C ASN A 14 13.36 11.02 -5.02
N ILE A 15 12.39 11.65 -5.68
CA ILE A 15 11.36 12.43 -4.98
C ILE A 15 10.52 11.50 -4.11
N PHE A 16 10.07 10.37 -4.68
CA PHE A 16 9.34 9.36 -3.91
C PHE A 16 10.18 8.78 -2.76
N LYS A 17 11.47 8.49 -3.02
CA LYS A 17 12.39 8.01 -2.00
C LYS A 17 12.43 8.94 -0.78
N ARG A 18 12.53 10.27 -0.99
CA ARG A 18 12.53 11.26 0.09
C ARG A 18 11.25 11.18 0.91
N LEU A 19 10.08 11.19 0.26
CA LEU A 19 8.79 11.09 0.95
C LEU A 19 8.65 9.77 1.73
N HIS A 20 9.11 8.66 1.15
CA HIS A 20 9.04 7.37 1.81
C HIS A 20 9.96 7.31 3.02
N LEU A 21 11.17 7.87 2.95
CA LEU A 21 12.09 7.97 4.08
C LEU A 21 11.50 8.80 5.23
N GLU A 22 10.81 9.91 4.94
CA GLU A 22 10.13 10.70 5.97
C GLU A 22 9.02 9.90 6.68
N SER A 23 8.37 8.97 5.98
CA SER A 23 7.33 8.12 6.57
C SER A 23 7.87 7.09 7.57
N GLU A 24 9.18 6.82 7.59
CA GLU A 24 9.82 5.90 8.54
C GLU A 24 9.56 6.31 9.99
N ASN A 25 9.44 7.62 10.28
CA ASN A 25 9.12 8.13 11.62
C ASN A 25 7.78 7.62 12.16
N ARG A 26 6.94 7.01 11.32
CA ARG A 26 5.65 6.45 11.71
C ARG A 26 5.68 4.92 11.89
N GLY A 27 6.71 4.26 11.42
CA GLY A 27 6.85 2.80 11.58
C GLY A 27 8.15 2.28 11.00
N TYR A 28 8.84 1.44 11.74
CA TYR A 28 10.18 0.93 11.42
C TYR A 28 10.31 -0.59 11.53
N ASP A 29 9.19 -1.32 11.64
CA ASP A 29 9.24 -2.79 11.78
C ASP A 29 9.30 -3.50 10.43
N SER A 30 8.72 -2.89 9.39
CA SER A 30 8.86 -3.34 8.01
C SER A 30 8.52 -2.22 7.03
N SER A 31 8.92 -2.41 5.79
CA SER A 31 8.60 -1.45 4.73
C SER A 31 8.30 -2.13 3.40
N GLY A 32 7.58 -1.41 2.54
CA GLY A 32 7.24 -1.90 1.22
C GLY A 32 7.01 -0.79 0.22
N ILE A 33 7.23 -1.12 -1.04
CA ILE A 33 7.10 -0.23 -2.19
C ILE A 33 6.23 -0.91 -3.23
N VAL A 34 5.36 -0.12 -3.84
CA VAL A 34 4.60 -0.49 -5.05
C VAL A 34 4.92 0.51 -6.15
N ILE A 35 5.13 -0.01 -7.33
CA ILE A 35 5.24 0.77 -8.55
C ILE A 35 4.15 0.26 -9.49
N ILE A 36 3.24 1.15 -9.90
CA ILE A 36 2.19 0.83 -10.86
C ILE A 36 2.46 1.63 -12.10
N LYS A 37 2.59 0.93 -13.21
CA LYS A 37 2.74 1.53 -14.52
C LYS A 37 1.88 0.80 -15.52
N GLU A 38 1.07 1.54 -16.26
CA GLU A 38 0.08 0.97 -17.16
C GLU A 38 -0.84 -0.01 -16.39
N ASN A 39 -0.91 -1.27 -16.78
CA ASN A 39 -1.68 -2.30 -16.08
C ASN A 39 -0.78 -3.27 -15.29
N SER A 40 0.48 -2.88 -15.07
CA SER A 40 1.46 -3.72 -14.36
C SER A 40 1.71 -3.18 -12.96
N LEU A 41 1.66 -4.06 -11.98
CA LEU A 41 1.96 -3.77 -10.59
C LEU A 41 3.23 -4.52 -10.18
N PHE A 42 4.25 -3.77 -9.82
CA PHE A 42 5.50 -4.27 -9.28
C PHE A 42 5.56 -3.95 -7.79
N HIS A 43 5.97 -4.90 -6.97
CA HIS A 43 6.08 -4.64 -5.54
C HIS A 43 7.27 -5.34 -4.90
N ILE A 44 7.75 -4.73 -3.85
CA ILE A 44 8.77 -5.29 -2.96
C ILE A 44 8.43 -4.93 -1.53
N LYS A 45 8.65 -5.83 -0.60
CA LYS A 45 8.52 -5.60 0.84
C LYS A 45 9.52 -6.42 1.62
N ASP A 46 9.86 -5.94 2.81
CA ASP A 46 10.77 -6.65 3.70
C ASP A 46 10.56 -6.24 5.16
N SER A 47 11.03 -7.10 6.08
CA SER A 47 11.11 -6.84 7.52
C SER A 47 12.30 -5.94 7.84
N LEU A 48 12.39 -4.85 7.12
CA LEU A 48 13.42 -3.82 7.22
C LEU A 48 12.71 -2.47 7.34
N LYS A 49 13.26 -1.57 8.15
CA LYS A 49 12.81 -0.19 8.13
C LYS A 49 13.10 0.45 6.77
N THR A 50 12.41 1.52 6.46
CA THR A 50 12.43 2.12 5.12
C THR A 50 13.83 2.49 4.65
N SER A 51 14.65 3.09 5.52
CA SER A 51 16.02 3.46 5.20
C SER A 51 16.94 2.25 4.88
N GLU A 52 16.72 1.13 5.57
CA GLU A 52 17.43 -0.11 5.30
C GLU A 52 16.97 -0.76 4.00
N LEU A 53 15.65 -0.76 3.73
CA LEU A 53 15.12 -1.26 2.47
C LEU A 53 15.70 -0.48 1.29
N TRP A 54 15.75 0.87 1.35
CA TRP A 54 16.34 1.70 0.30
C TRP A 54 17.83 1.44 0.06
N ASN A 55 18.57 1.01 1.09
CA ASN A 55 19.99 0.67 0.99
C ASN A 55 20.22 -0.80 0.64
N SER A 56 19.20 -1.66 0.69
CA SER A 56 19.31 -3.10 0.48
C SER A 56 19.69 -3.45 -0.96
N LYS A 57 20.43 -4.56 -1.09
CA LYS A 57 20.69 -5.16 -2.41
C LYS A 57 19.40 -5.61 -3.07
N LYS A 58 18.46 -6.13 -2.29
CA LYS A 58 17.16 -6.62 -2.77
C LYS A 58 16.39 -5.54 -3.53
N LEU A 59 16.28 -4.31 -2.99
CA LEU A 59 15.61 -3.21 -3.68
C LEU A 59 16.41 -2.74 -4.91
N LYS A 60 17.75 -2.66 -4.80
CA LYS A 60 18.59 -2.28 -5.95
C LYS A 60 18.43 -3.24 -7.11
N ASP A 61 18.39 -4.55 -6.85
CA ASP A 61 18.19 -5.56 -7.88
C ASP A 61 16.77 -5.54 -8.45
N PHE A 62 15.76 -5.30 -7.59
CA PHE A 62 14.37 -5.10 -8.01
C PHE A 62 14.22 -3.90 -8.97
N LEU A 63 14.79 -2.75 -8.64
CA LEU A 63 14.74 -1.56 -9.50
C LEU A 63 15.51 -1.77 -10.82
N LYS A 64 16.63 -2.49 -10.79
CA LYS A 64 17.35 -2.86 -12.02
C LYS A 64 16.52 -3.78 -12.91
N LEU A 65 15.79 -4.74 -12.32
CA LEU A 65 14.92 -5.65 -13.07
C LEU A 65 13.82 -4.86 -13.81
N ILE A 66 13.12 -3.98 -13.11
CA ILE A 66 12.08 -3.13 -13.70
C ILE A 66 12.66 -2.27 -14.83
N ASN A 67 13.84 -1.68 -14.65
CA ASN A 67 14.49 -0.85 -15.68
C ASN A 67 14.98 -1.67 -16.89
N LYS A 68 15.36 -2.95 -16.72
CA LYS A 68 15.74 -3.84 -17.83
C LYS A 68 14.58 -4.14 -18.77
N ASP A 69 13.37 -4.22 -18.25
CA ASP A 69 12.15 -4.43 -19.03
C ASP A 69 11.71 -3.15 -19.75
N HIS A 70 12.63 -2.16 -19.87
CA HIS A 70 12.38 -0.86 -20.53
C HIS A 70 11.21 -0.06 -19.92
N VAL A 71 10.86 -0.35 -18.67
CA VAL A 71 9.85 0.42 -17.93
C VAL A 71 10.46 1.77 -17.56
N LYS A 72 10.34 2.73 -18.48
CA LYS A 72 10.66 4.13 -18.13
C LYS A 72 9.53 4.67 -17.28
N PHE A 73 9.87 5.24 -16.13
CA PHE A 73 8.91 5.97 -15.33
C PHE A 73 8.46 7.22 -16.08
N ASP A 74 7.19 7.51 -16.02
CA ASP A 74 6.54 8.62 -16.71
C ASP A 74 5.47 9.26 -15.82
N LYS A 75 4.79 10.28 -16.35
CA LYS A 75 3.70 10.98 -15.65
C LYS A 75 2.49 10.08 -15.32
N LYS A 76 2.44 8.82 -15.78
CA LYS A 76 1.40 7.84 -15.47
C LYS A 76 1.87 6.79 -14.46
N THR A 77 3.12 6.91 -13.99
CA THR A 77 3.66 5.99 -12.99
C THR A 77 3.21 6.40 -11.59
N PHE A 78 2.72 5.42 -10.82
CA PHE A 78 2.38 5.59 -9.41
C PHE A 78 3.48 4.95 -8.57
N PHE A 79 4.02 5.69 -7.64
CA PHE A 79 4.91 5.19 -6.60
C PHE A 79 4.19 5.25 -5.27
N LEU A 80 4.07 4.12 -4.59
CA LEU A 80 3.42 4.02 -3.29
C LEU A 80 4.38 3.38 -2.28
N GLY A 81 4.40 3.89 -1.07
CA GLY A 81 5.26 3.42 0.01
C GLY A 81 4.50 3.18 1.31
N HIS A 82 4.95 2.17 2.03
CA HIS A 82 4.45 1.84 3.35
C HIS A 82 5.60 1.65 4.33
N SER A 83 5.52 2.33 5.47
CA SER A 83 6.41 2.15 6.63
C SER A 83 5.54 1.63 7.78
N ARG A 84 5.75 0.38 8.18
CA ARG A 84 4.88 -0.34 9.11
C ARG A 84 5.33 -0.20 10.55
N MET A 85 4.38 0.08 11.44
CA MET A 85 4.47 -0.21 12.86
C MET A 85 3.60 -1.44 13.14
N GLU A 86 4.17 -2.45 13.76
CA GLU A 86 3.43 -3.66 14.13
C GLU A 86 2.30 -3.33 15.12
N THR A 87 1.13 -3.90 14.83
CA THR A 87 -0.01 -3.95 15.74
C THR A 87 -0.53 -5.38 15.83
N ASN A 88 -0.96 -5.94 14.70
CA ASN A 88 -1.36 -7.33 14.56
C ASN A 88 -0.49 -8.00 13.48
N GLY A 89 -0.07 -9.24 13.72
CA GLY A 89 0.81 -9.99 12.82
C GLY A 89 2.26 -9.51 12.85
N PHE A 90 3.18 -10.40 13.16
CA PHE A 90 4.60 -10.08 13.27
C PHE A 90 5.20 -9.74 11.90
N SER A 91 6.06 -8.71 11.84
CA SER A 91 6.72 -8.25 10.60
C SER A 91 7.71 -9.25 10.04
N ILE A 92 8.24 -10.14 10.86
CA ILE A 92 9.13 -11.22 10.41
C ILE A 92 8.45 -12.14 9.38
N PHE A 93 7.12 -12.23 9.42
CA PHE A 93 6.35 -12.97 8.43
C PHE A 93 5.94 -12.04 7.29
N GLN A 94 6.56 -12.21 6.13
CA GLN A 94 6.35 -11.37 4.94
C GLN A 94 4.89 -11.23 4.52
N GLN A 95 4.07 -12.22 4.83
CA GLN A 95 2.62 -12.18 4.56
C GLN A 95 1.88 -11.06 5.31
N ASN A 96 2.45 -10.55 6.42
CA ASN A 96 1.89 -9.48 7.23
C ASN A 96 2.37 -8.09 6.78
N ASN A 97 3.44 -8.04 6.00
CA ASN A 97 4.02 -6.79 5.55
C ASN A 97 3.27 -6.26 4.32
N GLN A 98 3.15 -4.96 4.26
CA GLN A 98 2.41 -4.30 3.19
C GLN A 98 3.32 -3.89 2.03
N PRO A 99 2.84 -3.90 0.80
CA PRO A 99 1.44 -4.12 0.40
C PRO A 99 0.95 -5.55 0.65
N ILE A 100 -0.34 -5.67 0.95
CA ILE A 100 -1.05 -6.95 0.90
C ILE A 100 -1.71 -7.05 -0.48
N ILE A 101 -1.57 -8.22 -1.13
CA ILE A 101 -2.14 -8.46 -2.46
C ILE A 101 -2.91 -9.77 -2.42
N GLU A 102 -4.18 -9.70 -2.78
CA GLU A 102 -5.07 -10.86 -2.95
C GLU A 102 -5.99 -10.66 -4.16
N ASN A 103 -6.16 -11.69 -4.98
CA ASN A 103 -7.06 -11.69 -6.14
C ASN A 103 -6.96 -10.42 -7.00
N ASN A 104 -5.75 -10.05 -7.41
CA ASN A 104 -5.45 -8.82 -8.16
C ASN A 104 -5.71 -7.50 -7.40
N THR A 105 -6.13 -7.53 -6.14
CA THR A 105 -6.34 -6.34 -5.32
C THR A 105 -5.13 -6.11 -4.44
N MET A 106 -4.58 -4.90 -4.49
CA MET A 106 -3.51 -4.43 -3.64
C MET A 106 -4.07 -3.45 -2.60
N VAL A 107 -3.69 -3.63 -1.34
CA VAL A 107 -4.07 -2.74 -0.24
C VAL A 107 -2.84 -2.33 0.57
N MET A 108 -2.76 -1.06 0.87
CA MET A 108 -1.94 -0.49 1.93
C MET A 108 -2.85 0.17 2.97
N HIS A 109 -2.60 -0.07 4.25
CA HIS A 109 -3.45 0.34 5.35
C HIS A 109 -2.64 0.96 6.49
N ASN A 110 -3.05 2.12 6.92
CA ASN A 110 -2.66 2.71 8.19
C ASN A 110 -3.87 2.79 9.09
N GLY A 111 -3.88 1.98 10.14
CA GLY A 111 -4.98 1.89 11.07
C GLY A 111 -4.92 0.64 11.92
N ILE A 112 -5.98 0.41 12.65
CA ILE A 112 -6.19 -0.80 13.44
C ILE A 112 -7.67 -1.17 13.38
N LEU A 113 -7.94 -2.43 13.08
CA LEU A 113 -9.27 -2.99 13.10
C LEU A 113 -9.59 -3.45 14.53
N THR A 114 -10.58 -2.82 15.16
CA THR A 114 -11.03 -3.16 16.52
C THR A 114 -12.35 -3.92 16.45
N ASP A 115 -12.56 -4.82 17.42
CA ASP A 115 -13.82 -5.55 17.62
C ASP A 115 -14.32 -6.29 16.36
N ASN A 116 -13.41 -6.84 15.55
CA ASN A 116 -13.81 -7.65 14.41
C ASN A 116 -13.86 -9.13 14.82
N PRO A 117 -15.05 -9.75 14.84
CA PRO A 117 -15.19 -11.17 15.20
C PRO A 117 -14.52 -12.12 14.21
N GLU A 118 -14.24 -11.68 12.98
CA GLU A 118 -13.50 -12.46 11.98
C GLU A 118 -11.97 -12.40 12.19
N HIS A 119 -11.48 -11.46 13.00
CA HIS A 119 -10.06 -11.34 13.33
C HIS A 119 -9.74 -12.16 14.56
N THR A 120 -9.81 -13.49 14.42
CA THR A 120 -9.53 -14.45 15.51
C THR A 120 -8.06 -14.86 15.59
N ASP A 121 -7.29 -14.65 14.53
CA ASP A 121 -5.87 -14.98 14.44
C ASP A 121 -5.01 -13.71 14.46
N TYR A 122 -4.54 -13.34 15.63
CA TYR A 122 -3.67 -12.18 15.84
C TYR A 122 -2.25 -12.38 15.30
N THR A 123 -1.91 -13.57 14.80
CA THR A 123 -0.65 -13.79 14.08
C THR A 123 -0.69 -13.23 12.66
N LEU A 124 -1.88 -12.94 12.14
CA LEU A 124 -2.11 -12.34 10.83
C LEU A 124 -2.44 -10.84 10.95
N SER A 125 -1.99 -10.09 9.96
CA SER A 125 -2.32 -8.66 9.83
C SER A 125 -3.82 -8.49 9.53
N ASP A 126 -4.46 -7.56 10.23
CA ASP A 126 -5.84 -7.10 9.96
C ASP A 126 -6.03 -6.59 8.53
N THR A 127 -4.97 -6.04 7.92
CA THR A 127 -4.97 -5.61 6.52
C THR A 127 -5.30 -6.75 5.55
N ARG A 128 -5.00 -8.00 5.89
CA ARG A 128 -5.38 -9.15 5.05
C ARG A 128 -6.89 -9.34 4.95
N LEU A 129 -7.59 -9.23 6.08
CA LEU A 129 -9.06 -9.30 6.10
C LEU A 129 -9.66 -8.16 5.27
N ILE A 130 -9.13 -6.95 5.47
CA ILE A 130 -9.56 -5.77 4.71
C ILE A 130 -9.31 -6.00 3.20
N CYS A 131 -8.14 -6.51 2.82
CA CYS A 131 -7.79 -6.77 1.42
C CYS A 131 -8.73 -7.83 0.79
N LYS A 132 -8.99 -8.92 1.49
CA LYS A 132 -9.93 -9.95 1.06
C LYS A 132 -11.33 -9.39 0.83
N GLN A 133 -11.78 -8.56 1.77
CA GLN A 133 -13.11 -7.93 1.68
C GLN A 133 -13.17 -6.91 0.54
N ILE A 134 -12.15 -6.04 0.38
CA ILE A 134 -12.10 -5.10 -0.75
C ILE A 134 -12.08 -5.85 -2.08
N SER A 135 -11.33 -6.95 -2.16
CA SER A 135 -11.26 -7.78 -3.36
C SER A 135 -12.63 -8.30 -3.80
N SER A 136 -13.54 -8.60 -2.86
CA SER A 136 -14.88 -9.09 -3.17
C SER A 136 -15.80 -8.04 -3.80
N TYR A 137 -15.47 -6.75 -3.67
CA TYR A 137 -16.21 -5.65 -4.30
C TYR A 137 -15.76 -5.33 -5.72
N PHE A 138 -14.67 -5.98 -6.20
CA PHE A 138 -14.28 -5.88 -7.60
C PHE A 138 -14.93 -6.98 -8.44
N ASN A 139 -15.63 -6.56 -9.50
CA ASN A 139 -16.05 -7.45 -10.58
C ASN A 139 -15.24 -7.09 -11.83
N LYS A 140 -14.16 -7.83 -12.07
CA LYS A 140 -13.13 -7.49 -13.06
C LYS A 140 -12.56 -6.10 -12.76
N LYS A 141 -12.78 -5.11 -13.66
CA LYS A 141 -12.35 -3.73 -13.51
C LYS A 141 -13.36 -2.81 -12.80
N PHE A 142 -14.58 -3.28 -12.57
CA PHE A 142 -15.63 -2.48 -11.96
C PHE A 142 -15.61 -2.64 -10.45
N PHE A 143 -15.64 -1.52 -9.73
CA PHE A 143 -15.67 -1.48 -8.27
C PHE A 143 -17.05 -1.13 -7.75
N ASP A 144 -17.62 -1.97 -6.90
CA ASP A 144 -18.90 -1.72 -6.23
C ASP A 144 -18.70 -0.76 -5.06
N PHE A 145 -18.60 0.51 -5.38
CA PHE A 145 -18.37 1.56 -4.40
C PHE A 145 -19.49 1.66 -3.36
N LYS A 146 -20.73 1.36 -3.74
CA LYS A 146 -21.88 1.45 -2.83
C LYS A 146 -21.76 0.44 -1.69
N ASN A 147 -21.56 -0.83 -2.01
CA ASN A 147 -21.41 -1.88 -1.00
C ASN A 147 -20.11 -1.74 -0.21
N PHE A 148 -19.02 -1.37 -0.87
CA PHE A 148 -17.78 -1.04 -0.18
C PHE A 148 -17.95 0.10 0.82
N ASN A 149 -18.64 1.19 0.48
CA ASN A 149 -18.85 2.32 1.39
C ASN A 149 -19.65 1.91 2.63
N ASN A 150 -20.63 1.02 2.49
CA ASN A 150 -21.36 0.47 3.63
C ASN A 150 -20.44 -0.36 4.53
N TYR A 151 -19.61 -1.21 3.94
CA TYR A 151 -18.59 -1.97 4.67
C TYR A 151 -17.60 -1.04 5.37
N PHE A 152 -17.03 -0.07 4.67
CA PHE A 152 -16.05 0.85 5.24
C PHE A 152 -16.61 1.66 6.41
N LYS A 153 -17.88 2.07 6.34
CA LYS A 153 -18.58 2.74 7.45
C LYS A 153 -18.84 1.83 8.64
N SER A 154 -18.92 0.52 8.44
CA SER A 154 -19.11 -0.46 9.51
C SER A 154 -17.81 -0.84 10.22
N LEU A 155 -16.64 -0.53 9.63
CA LEU A 155 -15.36 -0.82 10.26
C LEU A 155 -15.20 0.01 11.54
N LYS A 156 -14.89 -0.69 12.62
CA LYS A 156 -14.53 -0.04 13.88
C LYS A 156 -13.03 0.22 13.92
N GLY A 157 -12.66 1.38 14.47
CA GLY A 157 -11.28 1.85 14.53
C GLY A 157 -11.00 2.97 13.55
N TYR A 158 -9.72 3.25 13.38
CA TYR A 158 -9.24 4.31 12.49
C TYR A 158 -8.55 3.69 11.29
N HIS A 159 -8.97 4.10 10.10
CA HIS A 159 -8.50 3.52 8.86
C HIS A 159 -8.18 4.59 7.84
N SER A 160 -6.99 4.49 7.24
CA SER A 160 -6.61 5.15 6.01
C SER A 160 -6.11 4.08 5.05
N LEU A 161 -6.70 3.99 3.88
CA LEU A 161 -6.45 2.96 2.89
C LEU A 161 -5.99 3.57 1.58
N ILE A 162 -5.01 2.93 0.98
CA ILE A 162 -4.68 3.07 -0.44
C ILE A 162 -4.90 1.69 -1.06
N PHE A 163 -5.73 1.61 -2.08
CA PHE A 163 -5.95 0.34 -2.76
C PHE A 163 -6.22 0.50 -4.25
N THR A 164 -5.95 -0.55 -4.99
CA THR A 164 -6.26 -0.67 -6.42
C THR A 164 -6.47 -2.14 -6.78
N ASN A 165 -7.00 -2.38 -7.97
CA ASN A 165 -7.01 -3.70 -8.59
C ASN A 165 -6.20 -3.64 -9.88
N THR A 166 -5.39 -4.65 -10.16
CA THR A 166 -4.52 -4.69 -11.35
C THR A 166 -5.29 -4.70 -12.67
N LEU A 167 -6.59 -5.02 -12.64
CA LEU A 167 -7.48 -4.95 -13.80
C LEU A 167 -8.15 -3.57 -13.96
N SER A 168 -7.99 -2.69 -12.96
CA SER A 168 -8.51 -1.32 -12.95
C SER A 168 -7.36 -0.34 -13.13
N SER A 169 -7.61 0.77 -13.81
CA SER A 169 -6.67 1.90 -13.89
C SER A 169 -6.87 2.93 -12.78
N GLU A 170 -7.67 2.60 -11.76
CA GLU A 170 -8.05 3.51 -10.69
C GLU A 170 -7.27 3.22 -9.42
N LEU A 171 -6.86 4.27 -8.72
CA LEU A 171 -6.30 4.21 -7.37
C LEU A 171 -7.27 4.87 -6.41
N TYR A 172 -7.61 4.15 -5.36
CA TYR A 172 -8.56 4.61 -4.35
C TYR A 172 -7.82 5.02 -3.08
N LEU A 173 -8.19 6.19 -2.57
CA LEU A 173 -7.71 6.76 -1.31
C LEU A 173 -8.93 7.02 -0.44
N ILE A 174 -9.00 6.39 0.74
CA ILE A 174 -10.12 6.55 1.64
C ILE A 174 -9.66 6.61 3.10
N SER A 175 -10.32 7.43 3.89
CA SER A 175 -10.05 7.54 5.32
C SER A 175 -11.31 7.89 6.10
N ASN A 176 -11.49 7.29 7.27
CA ASN A 176 -12.52 7.66 8.24
C ASN A 176 -12.02 8.58 9.36
N ASN A 177 -10.73 8.92 9.38
CA ASN A 177 -10.08 9.72 10.43
C ASN A 177 -9.43 11.02 9.95
N LYS A 178 -9.68 11.42 8.70
CA LYS A 178 -9.17 12.65 8.05
C LYS A 178 -7.62 12.75 8.02
N ASN A 179 -6.91 11.63 8.06
CA ASN A 179 -5.43 11.58 8.10
C ASN A 179 -4.81 11.32 6.73
N ILE A 180 -5.50 11.64 5.64
CA ILE A 180 -4.93 11.66 4.28
C ILE A 180 -4.74 13.11 3.87
N TRP A 181 -3.51 13.45 3.54
CA TRP A 181 -3.13 14.73 2.95
C TRP A 181 -2.72 14.50 1.52
N TYR A 182 -3.24 15.29 0.60
CA TYR A 182 -2.81 15.27 -0.78
C TYR A 182 -2.49 16.68 -1.25
N TYR A 183 -1.53 16.75 -2.14
CA TYR A 183 -1.18 17.95 -2.88
C TYR A 183 -1.37 17.66 -4.36
N HIS A 184 -2.03 18.55 -5.06
CA HIS A 184 -2.23 18.49 -6.51
C HIS A 184 -1.60 19.72 -7.12
N ASN A 185 -0.81 19.53 -8.19
CA ASN A 185 -0.27 20.61 -9.00
C ASN A 185 -1.02 20.61 -10.33
N ASP A 186 -1.58 21.75 -10.68
CA ASP A 186 -2.38 21.94 -11.91
C ASP A 186 -1.53 22.18 -13.16
N GLU A 187 -0.16 21.97 -13.11
CA GLU A 187 0.76 22.12 -14.23
C GLU A 187 0.86 20.89 -15.13
#